data_002b700806305a7a9cbe5fccbcb0b147
#
_entry.id   002b700806305a7a9cbe5fccbcb0b147
#
_cell.length_a   1.000
_cell.length_b   1.000
_cell.length_c   1.000
_cell.angle_alpha   90.00
_cell.angle_beta   90.00
_cell.angle_gamma   90.00
#
_symmetry.space_group_name_H-M   'P 1'
#
loop_
_entity.id
_entity.type
_entity.pdbx_description
1 polymer ?
#
loop_
_entity_poly.entity_id
_entity_poly.type
_entity_poly.pdbx_seq_one_letter_code
_entity_poly.pdbx_strand_id
1 'polypeptide(L)'
;GYDVAGKSYHLRVVSLVVGMLICMGVFYKNQKNRPHKRGFMDIFREFNIHSSRNNWYLKLTLTVSTAMLIINLLNIPRAMWVGIACMSVCVPFSSDIAPKAKKRAPFNIVGSLIFVALYYALPKWVHPYIGIIGGIGVGYSAGYSWQTVYNTFGALYIASGIFGVKTAVLLRIGANIFASLYTVLFDHVFNNVF
;
A
#
# COMPACT_ATOMS: atom_id res chain seq x y z
N GLY A 1 -2.87 8.33 16.53
CA GLY A 1 -3.86 9.06 15.74
C GLY A 1 -3.21 10.15 14.91
N TYR A 2 -3.67 10.32 13.69
CA TYR A 2 -3.32 11.53 12.95
C TYR A 2 -4.11 12.68 13.55
N ASP A 3 -3.41 13.73 13.98
CA ASP A 3 -4.08 14.95 14.42
C ASP A 3 -4.82 15.56 13.22
N VAL A 4 -6.14 15.43 13.23
CA VAL A 4 -7.03 15.90 12.16
C VAL A 4 -7.22 17.42 12.25
N ALA A 5 -6.88 18.04 13.39
CA ALA A 5 -7.09 19.45 13.66
C ALA A 5 -5.80 20.30 13.67
N GLY A 6 -4.62 19.69 13.50
CA GLY A 6 -3.33 20.39 13.55
C GLY A 6 -3.00 21.19 12.30
N LYS A 7 -2.09 22.19 12.42
CA LYS A 7 -1.58 22.98 11.25
C LYS A 7 -1.07 22.09 10.10
N SER A 8 -0.53 20.91 10.42
CA SER A 8 -0.08 19.93 9.44
C SER A 8 -1.22 19.29 8.64
N TYR A 9 -2.46 19.32 9.11
CA TYR A 9 -3.61 18.76 8.40
C TYR A 9 -3.90 19.51 7.10
N HIS A 10 -3.99 20.82 7.16
CA HIS A 10 -4.22 21.65 5.98
C HIS A 10 -3.12 21.47 4.92
N LEU A 11 -1.86 21.42 5.36
CA LEU A 11 -0.74 21.17 4.45
C LEU A 11 -0.85 19.81 3.77
N ARG A 12 -1.27 18.77 4.49
CA ARG A 12 -1.51 17.43 3.92
C ARG A 12 -2.64 17.43 2.92
N VAL A 13 -3.76 18.08 3.24
CA VAL A 13 -4.91 18.18 2.32
C VAL A 13 -4.49 18.90 1.04
N VAL A 14 -3.81 20.05 1.16
CA VAL A 14 -3.31 20.80 -0.01
C VAL A 14 -2.34 19.93 -0.83
N SER A 15 -1.40 19.24 -0.20
CA SER A 15 -0.45 18.36 -0.88
C SER A 15 -1.15 17.20 -1.63
N LEU A 16 -2.19 16.61 -1.02
CA LEU A 16 -3.00 15.57 -1.67
C LEU A 16 -3.77 16.13 -2.88
N VAL A 17 -4.39 17.30 -2.74
CA VAL A 17 -5.12 17.94 -3.84
C VAL A 17 -4.16 18.27 -4.99
N VAL A 18 -3.01 18.87 -4.70
CA VAL A 18 -1.99 19.17 -5.73
C VAL A 18 -1.50 17.89 -6.41
N GLY A 19 -1.18 16.85 -5.63
CA GLY A 19 -0.79 15.55 -6.17
C GLY A 19 -1.87 14.94 -7.07
N MET A 20 -3.12 14.99 -6.65
CA MET A 20 -4.25 14.51 -7.43
C MET A 20 -4.42 15.29 -8.76
N LEU A 21 -4.29 16.62 -8.74
CA LEU A 21 -4.36 17.45 -9.94
C LEU A 21 -3.23 17.13 -10.93
N ILE A 22 -2.00 16.92 -10.42
CA ILE A 22 -0.87 16.50 -11.26
C ILE A 22 -1.15 15.11 -11.89
N CYS A 23 -1.60 14.14 -11.09
CA CYS A 23 -1.96 12.82 -11.60
C CYS A 23 -3.06 12.88 -12.64
N MET A 24 -4.10 13.69 -12.41
CA MET A 24 -5.19 13.92 -13.39
C MET A 24 -4.65 14.52 -14.70
N GLY A 25 -3.78 15.50 -14.62
CA GLY A 25 -3.17 16.13 -15.81
C GLY A 25 -2.34 15.14 -16.62
N VAL A 26 -1.50 14.35 -15.96
CA VAL A 26 -0.70 13.30 -16.60
C VAL A 26 -1.59 12.22 -17.21
N PHE A 27 -2.60 11.76 -16.47
CA PHE A 27 -3.57 10.77 -16.97
C PHE A 27 -4.32 11.30 -18.19
N TYR A 28 -4.85 12.54 -18.12
CA TYR A 28 -5.55 13.15 -19.23
C TYR A 28 -4.65 13.27 -20.46
N LYS A 29 -3.41 13.76 -20.31
CA LYS A 29 -2.45 13.87 -21.41
C LYS A 29 -2.19 12.52 -22.09
N ASN A 30 -2.04 11.45 -21.31
CA ASN A 30 -1.70 10.13 -21.84
C ASN A 30 -2.91 9.36 -22.41
N GLN A 31 -4.12 9.69 -21.95
CA GLN A 31 -5.34 8.94 -22.27
C GLN A 31 -6.30 9.69 -23.21
N LYS A 32 -6.11 11.00 -23.44
CA LYS A 32 -7.05 11.82 -24.24
C LYS A 32 -7.35 11.28 -25.64
N ASN A 33 -6.41 10.56 -26.25
CA ASN A 33 -6.55 10.02 -27.60
C ASN A 33 -7.07 8.57 -27.61
N ARG A 34 -7.35 7.97 -26.43
CA ARG A 34 -7.90 6.62 -26.37
C ARG A 34 -9.42 6.69 -26.36
N PRO A 35 -10.11 5.91 -27.21
CA PRO A 35 -11.57 5.86 -27.23
C PRO A 35 -12.07 5.19 -25.92
N HIS A 36 -12.46 6.00 -24.97
CA HIS A 36 -13.14 5.52 -23.76
C HIS A 36 -14.63 5.36 -24.07
N LYS A 37 -15.07 4.13 -24.21
CA LYS A 37 -16.49 3.82 -24.49
C LYS A 37 -17.39 3.86 -23.25
N ARG A 38 -16.82 4.09 -22.04
CA ARG A 38 -17.55 4.02 -20.78
C ARG A 38 -17.66 5.39 -20.13
N GLY A 39 -18.88 5.78 -19.80
CA GLY A 39 -19.20 6.97 -19.03
C GLY A 39 -19.28 6.69 -17.52
N PHE A 40 -19.37 7.73 -16.72
CA PHE A 40 -19.51 7.60 -15.26
C PHE A 40 -20.76 6.80 -14.85
N MET A 41 -21.87 6.96 -15.56
CA MET A 41 -23.12 6.22 -15.28
C MET A 41 -23.03 4.73 -15.56
N ASP A 42 -22.11 4.30 -16.41
CA ASP A 42 -21.93 2.88 -16.73
C ASP A 42 -21.40 2.10 -15.54
N ILE A 43 -20.72 2.77 -14.58
CA ILE A 43 -20.26 2.17 -13.31
C ILE A 43 -21.47 1.62 -12.53
N PHE A 44 -22.57 2.36 -12.47
CA PHE A 44 -23.79 1.94 -11.76
C PHE A 44 -24.60 0.92 -12.55
N ARG A 45 -24.64 1.06 -13.88
CA ARG A 45 -25.34 0.12 -14.78
C ARG A 45 -24.69 -1.26 -14.83
N GLU A 46 -23.37 -1.31 -14.79
CA GLU A 46 -22.61 -2.56 -14.81
C GLU A 46 -22.45 -3.21 -13.43
N PHE A 47 -23.10 -2.65 -12.39
CA PHE A 47 -23.06 -3.23 -11.04
C PHE A 47 -23.82 -4.55 -11.01
N ASN A 48 -23.07 -5.64 -11.07
CA ASN A 48 -23.60 -7.00 -10.95
C ASN A 48 -22.73 -7.76 -9.93
N ILE A 49 -23.34 -8.18 -8.81
CA ILE A 49 -22.64 -8.87 -7.72
C ILE A 49 -22.00 -10.17 -8.19
N HIS A 50 -22.59 -10.84 -9.17
CA HIS A 50 -22.05 -12.09 -9.72
C HIS A 50 -20.94 -11.89 -10.77
N SER A 51 -20.58 -10.66 -11.12
CA SER A 51 -19.44 -10.43 -12.02
C SER A 51 -18.13 -10.62 -11.27
N SER A 52 -17.16 -11.31 -11.89
CA SER A 52 -15.82 -11.55 -11.32
C SER A 52 -15.13 -10.26 -10.86
N ARG A 53 -15.40 -9.13 -11.54
CA ARG A 53 -14.87 -7.83 -11.18
C ARG A 53 -15.46 -7.31 -9.87
N ASN A 54 -16.78 -7.35 -9.71
CA ASN A 54 -17.45 -6.85 -8.51
C ASN A 54 -17.21 -7.77 -7.32
N ASN A 55 -17.11 -9.06 -7.55
CA ASN A 55 -16.72 -10.03 -6.54
C ASN A 55 -15.29 -9.74 -6.01
N TRP A 56 -14.34 -9.42 -6.92
CA TRP A 56 -13.01 -8.98 -6.49
C TRP A 56 -13.04 -7.68 -5.67
N TYR A 57 -13.83 -6.67 -6.08
CA TYR A 57 -13.97 -5.44 -5.30
C TYR A 57 -14.54 -5.70 -3.89
N LEU A 58 -15.55 -6.56 -3.79
CA LEU A 58 -16.11 -6.97 -2.49
C LEU A 58 -15.06 -7.66 -1.63
N LYS A 59 -14.36 -8.64 -2.20
CA LYS A 59 -13.25 -9.35 -1.55
C LYS A 59 -12.16 -8.39 -1.08
N LEU A 60 -11.72 -7.48 -1.93
CA LEU A 60 -10.70 -6.47 -1.59
C LEU A 60 -11.16 -5.58 -0.43
N THR A 61 -12.39 -5.05 -0.52
CA THR A 61 -12.95 -4.17 0.51
C THR A 61 -13.05 -4.88 1.85
N LEU A 62 -13.60 -6.08 1.88
CA LEU A 62 -13.74 -6.87 3.11
C LEU A 62 -12.37 -7.24 3.68
N THR A 63 -11.44 -7.71 2.86
CA THR A 63 -10.08 -8.06 3.30
C THR A 63 -9.38 -6.89 3.97
N VAL A 64 -9.42 -5.71 3.34
CA VAL A 64 -8.74 -4.52 3.86
C VAL A 64 -9.42 -4.01 5.13
N SER A 65 -10.75 -3.90 5.12
CA SER A 65 -11.51 -3.36 6.25
C SER A 65 -11.39 -4.23 7.48
N THR A 66 -11.53 -5.54 7.34
CA THR A 66 -11.44 -6.48 8.46
C THR A 66 -10.01 -6.59 8.99
N ALA A 67 -8.99 -6.63 8.12
CA ALA A 67 -7.60 -6.62 8.54
C ALA A 67 -7.25 -5.35 9.33
N MET A 68 -7.65 -4.18 8.85
CA MET A 68 -7.43 -2.91 9.55
C MET A 68 -8.21 -2.85 10.87
N LEU A 69 -9.43 -3.37 10.92
CA LEU A 69 -10.23 -3.44 12.13
C LEU A 69 -9.53 -4.28 13.20
N ILE A 70 -9.04 -5.46 12.86
CA ILE A 70 -8.30 -6.35 13.78
C ILE A 70 -7.10 -5.61 14.38
N ILE A 71 -6.28 -4.97 13.54
CA ILE A 71 -5.08 -4.25 13.99
C ILE A 71 -5.44 -3.05 14.87
N ASN A 72 -6.53 -2.33 14.56
CA ASN A 72 -7.02 -1.23 15.40
C ASN A 72 -7.54 -1.72 16.76
N LEU A 73 -8.28 -2.84 16.80
CA LEU A 73 -8.76 -3.43 18.05
C LEU A 73 -7.61 -3.90 18.94
N LEU A 74 -6.50 -4.35 18.35
CA LEU A 74 -5.27 -4.71 19.06
C LEU A 74 -4.43 -3.48 19.47
N ASN A 75 -4.88 -2.26 19.17
CA ASN A 75 -4.17 -1.00 19.43
C ASN A 75 -2.75 -0.96 18.84
N ILE A 76 -2.51 -1.70 17.75
CA ILE A 76 -1.22 -1.68 17.06
C ILE A 76 -1.13 -0.42 16.19
N PRO A 77 -0.08 0.42 16.35
CA PRO A 77 0.06 1.63 15.57
C PRO A 77 0.29 1.31 14.09
N ARG A 78 -0.12 2.24 13.21
CA ARG A 78 0.06 2.13 11.76
C ARG A 78 -0.77 1.02 11.09
N ALA A 79 -2.01 0.78 11.53
CA ALA A 79 -2.96 -0.15 10.88
C ALA A 79 -3.05 0.06 9.35
N MET A 80 -2.89 1.29 8.88
CA MET A 80 -2.86 1.63 7.44
C MET A 80 -1.78 0.85 6.67
N TRP A 81 -0.66 0.48 7.29
CA TRP A 81 0.35 -0.33 6.63
C TRP A 81 -0.13 -1.73 6.29
N VAL A 82 -0.96 -2.30 7.16
CA VAL A 82 -1.62 -3.58 6.90
C VAL A 82 -2.61 -3.43 5.75
N GLY A 83 -3.43 -2.39 5.75
CA GLY A 83 -4.38 -2.11 4.67
C GLY A 83 -3.69 -2.00 3.30
N ILE A 84 -2.63 -1.18 3.20
CA ILE A 84 -1.84 -1.03 1.96
C ILE A 84 -1.20 -2.36 1.53
N ALA A 85 -0.72 -3.15 2.49
CA ALA A 85 -0.13 -4.46 2.19
C ALA A 85 -1.19 -5.44 1.67
N CYS A 86 -2.37 -5.52 2.31
CA CYS A 86 -3.51 -6.31 1.82
C CYS A 86 -3.93 -5.90 0.41
N MET A 87 -4.09 -4.60 0.15
CA MET A 87 -4.44 -4.08 -1.18
C MET A 87 -3.45 -4.52 -2.26
N SER A 88 -2.17 -4.56 -1.95
CA SER A 88 -1.15 -4.93 -2.93
C SER A 88 -1.07 -6.44 -3.20
N VAL A 89 -1.55 -7.27 -2.29
CA VAL A 89 -1.57 -8.73 -2.41
C VAL A 89 -2.90 -9.21 -2.98
N CYS A 90 -4.03 -8.60 -2.58
CA CYS A 90 -5.37 -8.96 -3.03
C CYS A 90 -5.62 -8.51 -4.46
N VAL A 91 -5.17 -9.30 -5.42
CA VAL A 91 -5.35 -9.07 -6.87
C VAL A 91 -6.60 -9.75 -7.41
N PRO A 92 -7.06 -9.39 -8.62
CA PRO A 92 -8.29 -9.95 -9.20
C PRO A 92 -8.31 -11.48 -9.33
N PHE A 93 -7.16 -12.06 -9.66
CA PHE A 93 -7.04 -13.51 -9.85
C PHE A 93 -6.50 -14.17 -8.57
N SER A 94 -7.27 -15.08 -7.99
CA SER A 94 -6.88 -15.79 -6.75
C SER A 94 -5.61 -16.61 -6.92
N SER A 95 -5.32 -17.13 -8.12
CA SER A 95 -4.06 -17.81 -8.45
C SER A 95 -2.82 -16.96 -8.18
N ASP A 96 -2.91 -15.64 -8.28
CA ASP A 96 -1.79 -14.71 -8.16
C ASP A 96 -1.60 -14.19 -6.72
N ILE A 97 -2.58 -14.39 -5.84
CA ILE A 97 -2.55 -13.90 -4.45
C ILE A 97 -1.43 -14.58 -3.66
N ALA A 98 -1.40 -15.92 -3.65
CA ALA A 98 -0.40 -16.68 -2.91
C ALA A 98 1.05 -16.42 -3.41
N PRO A 99 1.35 -16.39 -4.73
CA PRO A 99 2.66 -15.98 -5.23
C PRO A 99 3.08 -14.57 -4.82
N LYS A 100 2.16 -13.61 -4.82
CA LYS A 100 2.45 -12.23 -4.36
C LYS A 100 2.69 -12.16 -2.87
N ALA A 101 1.86 -12.85 -2.07
CA ALA A 101 2.03 -12.95 -0.61
C ALA A 101 3.40 -13.53 -0.24
N LYS A 102 3.82 -14.62 -0.90
CA LYS A 102 5.14 -15.24 -0.70
C LYS A 102 6.31 -14.30 -1.01
N LYS A 103 6.15 -13.35 -1.93
CA LYS A 103 7.17 -12.36 -2.26
C LYS A 103 7.12 -11.15 -1.32
N ARG A 104 5.93 -10.75 -0.86
CA ARG A 104 5.74 -9.52 -0.09
C ARG A 104 6.53 -9.47 1.21
N ALA A 105 6.37 -10.48 2.06
CA ALA A 105 7.01 -10.48 3.37
C ALA A 105 8.55 -10.56 3.28
N PRO A 106 9.16 -11.50 2.53
CA PRO A 106 10.63 -11.57 2.43
C PRO A 106 11.26 -10.31 1.83
N PHE A 107 10.70 -9.77 0.74
CA PHE A 107 11.25 -8.56 0.12
C PHE A 107 11.02 -7.30 0.96
N ASN A 108 10.00 -7.26 1.81
CA ASN A 108 9.85 -6.20 2.79
C ASN A 108 10.93 -6.30 3.89
N ILE A 109 11.29 -7.51 4.33
CA ILE A 109 12.40 -7.73 5.27
C ILE A 109 13.70 -7.26 4.63
N VAL A 110 14.00 -7.67 3.40
CA VAL A 110 15.19 -7.21 2.67
C VAL A 110 15.23 -5.69 2.57
N GLY A 111 14.11 -5.05 2.17
CA GLY A 111 14.01 -3.60 2.11
C GLY A 111 14.23 -2.92 3.47
N SER A 112 13.72 -3.52 4.54
CA SER A 112 13.91 -3.01 5.90
C SER A 112 15.37 -3.10 6.35
N LEU A 113 16.07 -4.19 6.02
CA LEU A 113 17.49 -4.35 6.32
C LEU A 113 18.36 -3.37 5.54
N ILE A 114 18.08 -3.19 4.25
CA ILE A 114 18.77 -2.18 3.42
C ILE A 114 18.54 -0.78 3.99
N PHE A 115 17.29 -0.46 4.38
CA PHE A 115 16.98 0.83 5.01
C PHE A 115 17.79 1.05 6.28
N VAL A 116 17.86 0.04 7.16
CA VAL A 116 18.64 0.11 8.41
C VAL A 116 20.13 0.37 8.10
N ALA A 117 20.69 -0.37 7.16
CA ALA A 117 22.07 -0.19 6.73
C ALA A 117 22.32 1.23 6.22
N LEU A 118 21.48 1.74 5.32
CA LEU A 118 21.56 3.10 4.81
C LEU A 118 21.40 4.16 5.92
N TYR A 119 20.45 3.95 6.84
CA TYR A 119 20.17 4.90 7.92
C TYR A 119 21.36 5.07 8.88
N TYR A 120 22.10 4.01 9.16
CA TYR A 120 23.27 4.08 10.05
C TYR A 120 24.58 4.41 9.33
N ALA A 121 24.70 4.05 8.04
CA ALA A 121 25.90 4.33 7.24
C ALA A 121 25.95 5.77 6.72
N LEU A 122 24.80 6.40 6.47
CA LEU A 122 24.73 7.72 5.86
C LEU A 122 24.60 8.83 6.90
N PRO A 123 25.15 10.03 6.63
CA PRO A 123 25.00 11.18 7.50
C PRO A 123 23.55 11.68 7.54
N LYS A 124 23.14 12.28 8.67
CA LYS A 124 21.74 12.67 8.95
C LYS A 124 21.11 13.56 7.87
N TRP A 125 21.89 14.39 7.20
CA TRP A 125 21.39 15.27 6.14
C TRP A 125 20.94 14.53 4.87
N VAL A 126 21.40 13.28 4.67
CA VAL A 126 21.03 12.42 3.53
C VAL A 126 19.72 11.65 3.80
N HIS A 127 19.34 11.44 5.06
CA HIS A 127 18.20 10.58 5.40
C HIS A 127 16.87 10.94 4.68
N PRO A 128 16.51 12.23 4.48
CA PRO A 128 15.28 12.57 3.74
C PRO A 128 15.28 12.02 2.30
N TYR A 129 16.45 11.96 1.67
CA TYR A 129 16.60 11.47 0.31
C TYR A 129 16.38 9.97 0.17
N ILE A 130 16.55 9.19 1.25
CA ILE A 130 16.26 7.74 1.24
C ILE A 130 14.78 7.51 0.90
N GLY A 131 13.88 8.33 1.44
CA GLY A 131 12.45 8.27 1.12
C GLY A 131 12.16 8.62 -0.34
N ILE A 132 12.84 9.63 -0.88
CA ILE A 132 12.70 10.07 -2.28
C ILE A 132 13.20 8.97 -3.23
N ILE A 133 14.38 8.40 -2.96
CA ILE A 133 14.94 7.28 -3.71
C ILE A 133 13.97 6.09 -3.69
N GLY A 134 13.37 5.82 -2.53
CA GLY A 134 12.33 4.79 -2.41
C GLY A 134 11.16 5.04 -3.35
N GLY A 135 10.62 6.26 -3.39
CA GLY A 135 9.51 6.63 -4.28
C GLY A 135 9.86 6.50 -5.77
N ILE A 136 11.03 6.98 -6.16
CA ILE A 136 11.55 6.86 -7.54
C ILE A 136 11.77 5.37 -7.88
N GLY A 137 12.40 4.61 -6.97
CA GLY A 137 12.65 3.18 -7.15
C GLY A 137 11.37 2.37 -7.36
N VAL A 138 10.27 2.68 -6.65
CA VAL A 138 8.95 2.05 -6.88
C VAL A 138 8.48 2.31 -8.31
N GLY A 139 8.60 3.55 -8.81
CA GLY A 139 8.13 3.93 -10.14
C GLY A 139 8.91 3.26 -11.29
N TYR A 140 10.21 3.07 -11.11
CA TYR A 140 11.07 2.46 -12.13
C TYR A 140 11.23 0.94 -11.99
N SER A 141 10.74 0.34 -10.90
CA SER A 141 10.85 -1.10 -10.69
C SER A 141 9.87 -1.89 -11.53
N ALA A 142 10.37 -2.72 -12.45
CA ALA A 142 9.55 -3.60 -13.28
C ALA A 142 8.96 -4.80 -12.50
N GLY A 143 9.61 -5.23 -11.44
CA GLY A 143 9.21 -6.42 -10.67
C GLY A 143 8.60 -6.10 -9.31
N TYR A 144 7.52 -6.80 -8.95
CA TYR A 144 6.82 -6.64 -7.67
C TYR A 144 7.73 -6.75 -6.44
N SER A 145 8.72 -7.61 -6.51
CA SER A 145 9.70 -7.82 -5.43
C SER A 145 10.49 -6.54 -5.12
N TRP A 146 11.04 -5.91 -6.13
CA TRP A 146 11.79 -4.66 -5.99
C TRP A 146 10.91 -3.48 -5.63
N GLN A 147 9.69 -3.41 -6.18
CA GLN A 147 8.69 -2.42 -5.74
C GLN A 147 8.44 -2.52 -4.24
N THR A 148 8.38 -3.75 -3.69
CA THR A 148 8.19 -3.97 -2.24
C THR A 148 9.39 -3.48 -1.43
N VAL A 149 10.63 -3.71 -1.92
CA VAL A 149 11.87 -3.20 -1.28
C VAL A 149 11.84 -1.67 -1.22
N TYR A 150 11.68 -1.00 -2.34
CA TYR A 150 11.72 0.46 -2.41
C TYR A 150 10.56 1.13 -1.66
N ASN A 151 9.36 0.55 -1.69
CA ASN A 151 8.19 1.05 -0.96
C ASN A 151 8.40 1.05 0.57
N THR A 152 9.39 0.31 1.06
CA THR A 152 9.74 0.26 2.47
C THR A 152 10.48 1.52 2.94
N PHE A 153 11.30 2.13 2.08
CA PHE A 153 12.21 3.21 2.45
C PHE A 153 11.48 4.47 2.94
N GLY A 154 10.53 5.00 2.15
CA GLY A 154 9.79 6.19 2.53
C GLY A 154 8.93 5.99 3.78
N ALA A 155 8.31 4.81 3.89
CA ALA A 155 7.50 4.47 5.05
C ALA A 155 8.33 4.37 6.34
N LEU A 156 9.50 3.73 6.27
CA LEU A 156 10.40 3.60 7.42
C LEU A 156 11.05 4.93 7.79
N TYR A 157 11.43 5.76 6.82
CA TYR A 157 11.99 7.07 7.10
C TYR A 157 11.03 7.93 7.95
N ILE A 158 9.77 8.04 7.53
CA ILE A 158 8.76 8.80 8.26
C ILE A 158 8.49 8.19 9.65
N ALA A 159 8.37 6.87 9.73
CA ALA A 159 8.06 6.20 10.99
C ALA A 159 9.24 6.21 11.97
N SER A 160 10.48 6.18 11.49
CA SER A 160 11.66 6.21 12.34
C SER A 160 11.78 7.53 13.12
N GLY A 161 11.29 8.63 12.56
CA GLY A 161 11.21 9.92 13.24
C GLY A 161 10.18 9.97 14.38
N ILE A 162 9.19 9.04 14.38
CA ILE A 162 8.11 9.01 15.37
C ILE A 162 8.34 7.93 16.43
N PHE A 163 8.71 6.72 16.00
CA PHE A 163 8.81 5.53 16.86
C PHE A 163 10.25 5.08 17.11
N GLY A 164 11.21 5.69 16.47
CA GLY A 164 12.58 5.18 16.38
C GLY A 164 12.72 4.05 15.35
N VAL A 165 13.96 3.82 14.88
CA VAL A 165 14.24 2.89 13.77
C VAL A 165 13.82 1.45 14.10
N LYS A 166 14.18 0.93 15.28
CA LYS A 166 13.87 -0.45 15.67
C LYS A 166 12.37 -0.73 15.65
N THR A 167 11.59 0.12 16.33
CA THR A 167 10.12 -0.03 16.40
C THR A 167 9.48 0.11 15.03
N ALA A 168 9.92 1.08 14.22
CA ALA A 168 9.42 1.27 12.87
C ALA A 168 9.63 0.03 11.99
N VAL A 169 10.82 -0.56 12.05
CA VAL A 169 11.17 -1.78 11.29
C VAL A 169 10.33 -2.96 11.74
N LEU A 170 10.20 -3.20 13.04
CA LEU A 170 9.38 -4.29 13.57
C LEU A 170 7.91 -4.16 13.17
N LEU A 171 7.34 -2.95 13.32
CA LEU A 171 5.97 -2.66 12.89
C LEU A 171 5.79 -2.88 11.37
N ARG A 172 6.77 -2.48 10.56
CA ARG A 172 6.69 -2.62 9.10
C ARG A 172 6.75 -4.08 8.67
N ILE A 173 7.67 -4.85 9.22
CA ILE A 173 7.82 -6.28 8.94
C ILE A 173 6.58 -7.03 9.42
N GLY A 174 6.16 -6.81 10.68
CA GLY A 174 4.96 -7.44 11.25
C GLY A 174 3.70 -7.16 10.44
N ALA A 175 3.49 -5.89 10.05
CA ALA A 175 2.35 -5.50 9.20
C ALA A 175 2.34 -6.23 7.85
N ASN A 176 3.50 -6.41 7.21
CA ASN A 176 3.57 -7.10 5.91
C ASN A 176 3.44 -8.62 6.03
N ILE A 177 3.97 -9.23 7.09
CA ILE A 177 3.77 -10.66 7.37
C ILE A 177 2.29 -10.92 7.65
N PHE A 178 1.70 -10.17 8.58
CA PHE A 178 0.28 -10.32 8.91
C PHE A 178 -0.60 -10.14 7.67
N ALA A 179 -0.42 -9.06 6.91
CA ALA A 179 -1.21 -8.80 5.72
C ALA A 179 -1.09 -9.90 4.66
N SER A 180 0.12 -10.44 4.46
CA SER A 180 0.36 -11.52 3.50
C SER A 180 -0.37 -12.80 3.90
N LEU A 181 -0.27 -13.21 5.16
CA LEU A 181 -0.93 -14.40 5.68
C LEU A 181 -2.45 -14.22 5.71
N TYR A 182 -2.90 -13.06 6.21
CA TYR A 182 -4.31 -12.75 6.33
C TYR A 182 -5.02 -12.73 4.96
N THR A 183 -4.40 -12.10 3.94
CA THR A 183 -5.00 -12.02 2.60
C THR A 183 -5.15 -13.39 1.96
N VAL A 184 -4.16 -14.28 2.12
CA VAL A 184 -4.25 -15.66 1.60
C VAL A 184 -5.34 -16.45 2.32
N LEU A 185 -5.40 -16.35 3.65
CA LEU A 185 -6.43 -17.02 4.44
C LEU A 185 -7.82 -16.50 4.08
N PHE A 186 -7.98 -15.19 3.98
CA PHE A 186 -9.24 -14.56 3.64
C PHE A 186 -9.71 -14.95 2.23
N ASP A 187 -8.80 -14.98 1.24
CA ASP A 187 -9.11 -15.43 -0.12
C ASP A 187 -9.63 -16.86 -0.13
N HIS A 188 -8.97 -17.75 0.63
CA HIS A 188 -9.41 -19.14 0.74
C HIS A 188 -10.82 -19.25 1.35
N VAL A 189 -11.07 -18.56 2.45
CA VAL A 189 -12.40 -18.54 3.11
C VAL A 189 -13.46 -17.93 2.20
N PHE A 190 -13.14 -16.80 1.58
CA PHE A 190 -14.07 -16.09 0.71
C PHE A 190 -14.50 -16.93 -0.50
N ASN A 191 -13.56 -17.61 -1.16
CA ASN A 191 -13.86 -18.46 -2.32
C ASN A 191 -14.63 -19.75 -1.96
N ASN A 192 -14.64 -20.15 -0.67
CA ASN A 192 -15.45 -21.29 -0.21
C ASN A 192 -16.89 -20.87 0.18
N VAL A 193 -17.14 -19.57 0.38
CA VAL A 193 -18.45 -19.04 0.80
C VAL A 193 -19.22 -18.45 -0.37
N PHE A 194 -18.52 -17.86 -1.35
CA PHE A 194 -19.06 -17.17 -2.51
C PHE A 194 -18.61 -17.82 -3.81
#